data_b91ad24d362a1073807bbd08b7ddec7d
#
_entry.id   b91ad24d362a1073807bbd08b7ddec7d
#
_cell.length_a   1.000
_cell.length_b   1.000
_cell.length_c   1.000
_cell.angle_alpha   90.00
_cell.angle_beta   90.00
_cell.angle_gamma   90.00
#
_symmetry.space_group_name_H-M   'P 1'
#
loop_
_entity.id
_entity.type
_entity.pdbx_description
1 polymer ?
#
loop_
_entity_poly.entity_id
_entity_poly.type
_entity_poly.pdbx_seq_one_letter_code
_entity_poly.pdbx_strand_id
1 'polypeptide(L)'
;MVDAEVVRNKLEHLEEYINDLEEYQNLSLERLTGDKVLFRYLERTIHLAVESVLDIGSHIISDERLGNPKFNSEIIEILAKNEIIKENVEGY
;
A
#
# COMPACT_ATOMS: atom_id res chain seq x y z
N MET A 1 14.02 -10.53 13.11
CA MET A 1 14.49 -10.60 11.72
C MET A 1 13.33 -10.73 10.78
N VAL A 2 13.34 -9.97 9.69
CA VAL A 2 12.27 -10.06 8.69
C VAL A 2 12.35 -11.42 8.01
N ASP A 3 11.23 -12.10 7.94
CA ASP A 3 11.14 -13.30 7.12
C ASP A 3 11.04 -12.83 5.66
N ALA A 4 12.14 -12.97 4.94
CA ALA A 4 12.24 -12.49 3.56
C ALA A 4 11.17 -13.13 2.66
N GLU A 5 10.78 -14.38 2.94
CA GLU A 5 9.75 -15.05 2.17
C GLU A 5 8.39 -14.44 2.39
N VAL A 6 8.07 -14.09 3.65
CA VAL A 6 6.80 -13.44 3.98
C VAL A 6 6.71 -12.09 3.29
N VAL A 7 7.78 -11.30 3.36
CA VAL A 7 7.81 -9.97 2.71
C VAL A 7 7.69 -10.11 1.20
N ARG A 8 8.38 -11.07 0.62
CA ARG A 8 8.29 -11.31 -0.83
C ARG A 8 6.87 -11.64 -1.26
N ASN A 9 6.19 -12.51 -0.51
CA ASN A 9 4.81 -12.88 -0.82
C ASN A 9 3.88 -11.67 -0.75
N LYS A 10 4.09 -10.82 0.26
CA LYS A 10 3.28 -9.60 0.40
C LYS A 10 3.55 -8.61 -0.73
N LEU A 11 4.80 -8.51 -1.18
CA LEU A 11 5.15 -7.66 -2.31
C LEU A 11 4.54 -8.17 -3.61
N GLU A 12 4.50 -9.48 -3.80
CA GLU A 12 3.87 -10.08 -4.97
C GLU A 12 2.38 -9.78 -5.01
N HIS A 13 1.70 -9.89 -3.87
CA HIS A 13 0.30 -9.55 -3.77
C HIS A 13 0.04 -8.06 -4.03
N LEU A 14 0.91 -7.21 -3.50
CA LEU A 14 0.80 -5.77 -3.72
C LEU A 14 0.96 -5.44 -5.21
N GLU A 15 1.94 -6.05 -5.87
CA GLU A 15 2.16 -5.86 -7.28
C GLU A 15 0.93 -6.28 -8.10
N GLU A 16 0.31 -7.39 -7.71
CA GLU A 16 -0.90 -7.88 -8.34
C GLU A 16 -2.04 -6.87 -8.23
N TYR A 17 -2.23 -6.29 -7.03
CA TYR A 17 -3.25 -5.26 -6.82
C TYR A 17 -2.98 -4.01 -7.65
N ILE A 18 -1.72 -3.60 -7.73
CA ILE A 18 -1.35 -2.44 -8.53
C ILE A 18 -1.62 -2.69 -10.01
N ASN A 19 -1.29 -3.88 -10.50
CA ASN A 19 -1.54 -4.26 -11.89
C ASN A 19 -3.05 -4.24 -12.19
N ASP A 20 -3.86 -4.73 -11.25
CA ASP A 20 -5.31 -4.69 -11.38
C ASP A 20 -5.82 -3.25 -11.48
N LEU A 21 -5.28 -2.36 -10.68
CA LEU A 21 -5.68 -0.96 -10.70
C LEU A 21 -5.25 -0.25 -11.98
N GLU A 22 -4.08 -0.61 -12.51
CA GLU A 22 -3.57 0.01 -13.74
C GLU A 22 -4.47 -0.25 -14.93
N GLU A 23 -5.18 -1.36 -14.95
CA GLU A 23 -6.13 -1.65 -16.02
C GLU A 23 -7.24 -0.61 -16.10
N TYR A 24 -7.51 0.11 -15.03
CA TYR A 24 -8.59 1.08 -14.94
C TYR A 24 -8.10 2.52 -14.80
N GLN A 25 -6.83 2.78 -15.07
CA GLN A 25 -6.26 4.12 -14.86
C GLN A 25 -6.90 5.22 -15.71
N ASN A 26 -7.53 4.85 -16.83
CA ASN A 26 -8.19 5.81 -17.72
C ASN A 26 -9.71 5.77 -17.59
N LEU A 27 -10.19 5.20 -16.52
CA LEU A 27 -11.61 5.07 -16.28
C LEU A 27 -12.26 6.43 -16.05
N SER A 28 -13.38 6.70 -16.75
CA SER A 28 -14.11 7.95 -16.56
C SER A 28 -14.90 7.91 -15.26
N LEU A 29 -15.14 9.09 -14.70
CA LEU A 29 -15.95 9.20 -13.50
C LEU A 29 -17.37 8.68 -13.73
N GLU A 30 -17.92 8.96 -14.91
CA GLU A 30 -19.26 8.48 -15.29
C GLU A 30 -19.34 6.96 -15.25
N ARG A 31 -18.35 6.30 -15.81
CA ARG A 31 -18.34 4.85 -15.83
C ARG A 31 -18.17 4.28 -14.43
N LEU A 32 -17.31 4.90 -13.64
CA LEU A 32 -17.05 4.47 -12.27
C LEU A 32 -18.32 4.57 -11.43
N THR A 33 -19.00 5.71 -11.49
CA THR A 33 -20.20 5.94 -10.68
C THR A 33 -21.41 5.18 -11.21
N GLY A 34 -21.40 4.84 -12.50
CA GLY A 34 -22.50 4.11 -13.14
C GLY A 34 -22.43 2.60 -12.98
N ASP A 35 -21.30 2.07 -12.47
CA ASP A 35 -21.12 0.63 -12.30
C ASP A 35 -20.74 0.32 -10.85
N LYS A 36 -21.74 -0.04 -10.08
CA LYS A 36 -21.57 -0.31 -8.65
C LYS A 36 -20.60 -1.47 -8.40
N VAL A 37 -20.65 -2.51 -9.21
CA VAL A 37 -19.77 -3.67 -9.05
C VAL A 37 -18.32 -3.27 -9.30
N LEU A 38 -18.08 -2.52 -10.36
CA LEU A 38 -16.75 -2.02 -10.69
C LEU A 38 -16.22 -1.11 -9.57
N PHE A 39 -17.07 -0.20 -9.09
CA PHE A 39 -16.72 0.71 -8.00
C PHE A 39 -16.26 -0.07 -6.77
N ARG A 40 -17.03 -1.06 -6.37
CA ARG A 40 -16.70 -1.87 -5.19
C ARG A 40 -15.45 -2.71 -5.39
N TYR A 41 -15.24 -3.22 -6.60
CA TYR A 41 -14.04 -3.96 -6.94
C TYR A 41 -12.80 -3.08 -6.79
N LEU A 42 -12.84 -1.88 -7.34
CA LEU A 42 -11.70 -0.96 -7.26
C LEU A 42 -11.46 -0.49 -5.83
N GLU A 43 -12.52 -0.17 -5.11
CA GLU A 43 -12.44 0.24 -3.72
C GLU A 43 -11.78 -0.86 -2.87
N ARG A 44 -12.20 -2.10 -3.06
CA ARG A 44 -11.64 -3.23 -2.34
C ARG A 44 -10.18 -3.46 -2.71
N THR A 45 -9.86 -3.34 -3.99
CA THR A 45 -8.49 -3.52 -4.46
C THR A 45 -7.55 -2.47 -3.87
N ILE A 46 -7.99 -1.21 -3.85
CA ILE A 46 -7.23 -0.11 -3.24
C ILE A 46 -7.01 -0.40 -1.75
N HIS A 47 -8.05 -0.83 -1.07
CA HIS A 47 -7.98 -1.14 0.35
C HIS A 47 -6.95 -2.24 0.62
N LEU A 48 -6.98 -3.31 -0.17
CA LEU A 48 -6.02 -4.40 -0.04
C LEU A 48 -4.59 -3.95 -0.32
N ALA A 49 -4.41 -3.08 -1.31
CA ALA A 49 -3.10 -2.54 -1.63
C ALA A 49 -2.55 -1.71 -0.47
N VAL A 50 -3.38 -0.85 0.11
CA VAL A 50 -2.99 -0.03 1.26
C VAL A 50 -2.64 -0.91 2.46
N GLU A 51 -3.46 -1.93 2.74
CA GLU A 51 -3.18 -2.86 3.83
C GLU A 51 -1.84 -3.56 3.63
N SER A 52 -1.54 -3.95 2.40
CA SER A 52 -0.27 -4.62 2.07
C SER A 52 0.92 -3.71 2.34
N VAL A 53 0.82 -2.43 1.95
CA VAL A 53 1.89 -1.46 2.18
C VAL A 53 2.12 -1.27 3.69
N LEU A 54 1.05 -1.12 4.44
CA LEU A 54 1.14 -0.93 5.89
C LEU A 54 1.72 -2.16 6.59
N ASP A 55 1.33 -3.33 6.15
CA ASP A 55 1.80 -4.58 6.72
C ASP A 55 3.29 -4.79 6.45
N ILE A 56 3.71 -4.55 5.21
CA ILE A 56 5.13 -4.62 4.85
C ILE A 56 5.93 -3.61 5.66
N GLY A 57 5.43 -2.38 5.76
CA GLY A 57 6.07 -1.32 6.53
C GLY A 57 6.21 -1.68 8.00
N SER A 58 5.18 -2.29 8.57
CA SER A 58 5.18 -2.73 9.95
C SER A 58 6.25 -3.80 10.22
N HIS A 59 6.41 -4.73 9.28
CA HIS A 59 7.45 -5.75 9.37
C HIS A 59 8.86 -5.14 9.33
N ILE A 60 9.07 -4.18 8.44
CA ILE A 60 10.36 -3.48 8.32
C ILE A 60 10.68 -2.74 9.62
N ILE A 61 9.72 -2.00 10.14
CA ILE A 61 9.88 -1.23 11.37
C ILE A 61 10.24 -2.15 12.54
N SER A 62 9.55 -3.25 12.66
CA SER A 62 9.79 -4.22 13.70
C SER A 62 11.17 -4.86 13.59
N ASP A 63 11.53 -5.27 12.39
CA ASP A 63 12.80 -5.95 12.14
C ASP A 63 14.00 -5.02 12.38
N GLU A 64 13.90 -3.79 11.88
CA GLU A 64 14.97 -2.81 12.00
C GLU A 64 14.90 -2.03 13.30
N ARG A 65 13.93 -2.33 14.15
CA ARG A 65 13.74 -1.68 15.45
C ARG A 65 13.66 -0.15 15.34
N LEU A 66 12.91 0.31 14.35
CA LEU A 66 12.79 1.74 14.06
C LEU A 66 11.79 2.46 14.96
N GLY A 67 10.96 1.71 15.66
CA GLY A 67 9.95 2.30 16.53
C GLY A 67 8.85 1.33 16.87
N ASN A 68 7.80 1.85 17.49
CA ASN A 68 6.67 1.06 17.91
C ASN A 68 5.37 1.80 17.55
N PRO A 69 4.97 1.75 16.28
CA PRO A 69 3.80 2.47 15.82
C PRO A 69 2.52 1.93 16.44
N LYS A 70 1.65 2.84 16.86
CA LYS A 70 0.34 2.50 17.42
C LYS A 70 -0.77 2.70 16.41
N PHE A 71 -0.52 3.55 15.41
CA PHE A 71 -1.49 3.87 14.37
C PHE A 71 -0.84 3.72 13.00
N ASN A 72 -1.67 3.48 11.99
CA ASN A 72 -1.19 3.31 10.61
C ASN A 72 -0.40 4.53 10.10
N SER A 73 -0.83 5.73 10.48
CA SER A 73 -0.12 6.95 10.09
C SER A 73 1.31 6.98 10.62
N GLU A 74 1.54 6.41 11.79
CA GLU A 74 2.86 6.36 12.38
C GLU A 74 3.80 5.42 11.61
N ILE A 75 3.26 4.39 10.97
CA ILE A 75 4.05 3.48 10.15
C ILE A 75 4.71 4.26 9.02
N ILE A 76 3.92 5.07 8.31
CA ILE A 76 4.43 5.88 7.21
C ILE A 76 5.43 6.92 7.71
N GLU A 77 5.13 7.58 8.82
CA GLU A 77 6.02 8.57 9.42
C GLU A 77 7.38 7.97 9.77
N ILE A 78 7.39 6.81 10.41
CA ILE A 78 8.62 6.15 10.82
C ILE A 78 9.45 5.74 9.61
N LEU A 79 8.82 5.20 8.59
CA LEU A 79 9.51 4.80 7.37
C LEU A 79 10.11 6.02 6.65
N ALA A 80 9.38 7.11 6.59
CA ALA A 80 9.86 8.35 5.96
C ALA A 80 11.02 8.95 6.75
N LYS A 81 10.89 8.99 8.08
CA LYS A 81 11.92 9.54 8.97
C LYS A 81 13.23 8.78 8.86
N ASN A 82 13.17 7.48 8.61
CA ASN A 82 14.35 6.64 8.48
C ASN A 82 14.77 6.43 7.02
N GLU A 83 14.20 7.24 6.13
CA GLU A 83 14.53 7.22 4.71
C GLU A 83 14.28 5.89 3.99
N ILE A 84 13.39 5.06 4.55
CA ILE A 84 12.99 3.82 3.90
C ILE A 84 12.11 4.14 2.69
N ILE A 85 11.26 5.20 2.85
CA ILE A 85 10.44 5.72 1.76
C ILE A 85 10.62 7.24 1.75
N LYS A 86 10.27 7.88 0.63
CA LYS A 86 10.32 9.33 0.54
C LYS A 86 9.11 9.92 1.23
N GLU A 87 9.36 10.85 2.15
CA GLU A 87 8.30 11.53 2.87
C GLU A 87 7.48 12.42 1.94
N ASN A 88 8.14 13.06 1.00
CA ASN A 88 7.51 13.96 0.07
C ASN A 88 7.60 13.42 -1.35
N VAL A 89 6.44 13.28 -1.98
CA VAL A 89 6.38 12.87 -3.38
C VAL A 89 6.48 14.13 -4.21
N GLU A 90 7.56 14.26 -4.95
CA GLU A 90 7.81 15.44 -5.77
C GLU A 90 6.66 15.74 -6.72
N GLY A 91 6.23 16.98 -6.76
CA GLY A 91 5.18 17.40 -7.66
C GLY A 91 3.76 17.31 -7.11
N TYR A 92 3.63 16.94 -5.88
CA TYR A 92 2.31 16.85 -5.25
C TYR A 92 2.12 17.89 -4.17
#